data_5c7a1855cb524225f77d5ac3c0749daa
#
_entry.id   5c7a1855cb524225f77d5ac3c0749daa
#
_cell.length_a   1.000
_cell.length_b   1.000
_cell.length_c   1.000
_cell.angle_alpha   90.00
_cell.angle_beta   90.00
_cell.angle_gamma   90.00
#
_symmetry.space_group_name_H-M   'P 1'
#
loop_
_entity.id
_entity.type
_entity.pdbx_description
1 polymer ?
#
loop_
_entity_poly.entity_id
_entity_poly.type
_entity_poly.pdbx_seq_one_letter_code
_entity_poly.pdbx_strand_id
1 'polypeptide(L)'
;MNNGIDGIILKEEITVAHNYQEIIQFLKDILVQMEFLSDTKNKYEELSKFFKIHRDLSSDPTIESIFDCAVKTVFDMNVSLIILSTDNPNYAKTLAKFRPNCSIICGTNDKNIYNYLRLIRGVSPFLIDIKSEDNLVLK
;
A
#
# COMPACT_ATOMS: atom_id res chain seq x y z
N MET A 1 1.64 9.43 -18.41
CA MET A 1 1.77 10.10 -17.10
C MET A 1 1.41 9.15 -16.00
N ASN A 2 2.41 8.62 -15.31
CA ASN A 2 2.21 7.62 -14.25
C ASN A 2 2.37 8.28 -12.88
N ASN A 3 1.47 9.19 -12.53
CA ASN A 3 1.61 10.07 -11.36
C ASN A 3 1.24 9.42 -10.02
N GLY A 4 1.25 8.08 -9.92
CA GLY A 4 1.13 7.41 -8.63
C GLY A 4 -0.08 7.86 -7.80
N ILE A 5 -1.25 7.93 -8.40
CA ILE A 5 -2.49 8.33 -7.72
C ILE A 5 -2.88 7.24 -6.72
N ASP A 6 -3.14 7.62 -5.47
CA ASP A 6 -3.58 6.71 -4.40
C ASP A 6 -5.11 6.63 -4.30
N GLY A 7 -5.82 7.66 -4.74
CA GLY A 7 -7.27 7.71 -4.69
C GLY A 7 -7.85 8.77 -5.62
N ILE A 8 -9.11 8.60 -5.97
CA ILE A 8 -9.88 9.53 -6.81
C ILE A 8 -11.07 10.01 -6.00
N ILE A 9 -11.26 11.32 -5.92
CA ILE A 9 -12.43 11.94 -5.31
C ILE A 9 -13.36 12.39 -6.41
N LEU A 10 -14.56 11.82 -6.45
CA LEU A 10 -15.62 12.26 -7.36
C LEU A 10 -16.38 13.40 -6.74
N LYS A 11 -16.54 14.49 -7.50
CA LYS A 11 -17.33 15.65 -7.08
C LYS A 11 -18.83 15.39 -7.19
N GLU A 12 -19.64 16.20 -6.49
CA GLU A 12 -21.09 16.09 -6.40
C GLU A 12 -21.78 16.03 -7.76
N GLU A 13 -21.32 16.77 -8.75
CA GLU A 13 -21.84 16.78 -10.13
C GLU A 13 -21.86 15.38 -10.78
N ILE A 14 -20.89 14.51 -10.42
CA ILE A 14 -20.83 13.14 -10.93
C ILE A 14 -21.68 12.20 -10.08
N THR A 15 -21.74 12.42 -8.77
CA THR A 15 -22.46 11.53 -7.85
C THR A 15 -23.98 11.66 -7.98
N VAL A 16 -24.47 12.83 -8.43
CA VAL A 16 -25.89 13.08 -8.70
C VAL A 16 -26.31 12.62 -10.12
N ALA A 17 -25.38 12.31 -11.00
CA ALA A 17 -25.67 11.84 -12.34
C ALA A 17 -26.39 10.47 -12.30
N HIS A 18 -27.41 10.29 -13.14
CA HIS A 18 -28.19 9.03 -13.20
C HIS A 18 -27.35 7.79 -13.58
N ASN A 19 -26.19 7.99 -14.22
CA ASN A 19 -25.32 6.93 -14.71
C ASN A 19 -23.98 6.84 -13.93
N TYR A 20 -23.98 7.17 -12.64
CA TYR A 20 -22.78 7.12 -11.79
C TYR A 20 -22.10 5.73 -11.78
N GLN A 21 -22.87 4.65 -11.91
CA GLN A 21 -22.32 3.29 -11.95
C GLN A 21 -21.45 3.06 -13.19
N GLU A 22 -21.88 3.55 -14.35
CA GLU A 22 -21.12 3.46 -15.61
C GLU A 22 -19.80 4.26 -15.50
N ILE A 23 -19.86 5.45 -14.89
CA ILE A 23 -18.68 6.30 -14.67
C ILE A 23 -17.67 5.58 -13.77
N ILE A 24 -18.14 4.97 -12.66
CA ILE A 24 -17.27 4.22 -11.75
C ILE A 24 -16.64 3.01 -12.47
N GLN A 25 -17.43 2.27 -13.26
CA GLN A 25 -16.92 1.13 -14.01
C GLN A 25 -15.88 1.57 -15.03
N PHE A 26 -16.14 2.63 -15.78
CA PHE A 26 -15.18 3.20 -16.74
C PHE A 26 -13.86 3.62 -16.09
N LEU A 27 -13.93 4.30 -14.92
CA LEU A 27 -12.73 4.66 -14.16
C LEU A 27 -11.95 3.43 -13.69
N LYS A 28 -12.65 2.41 -13.23
CA LYS A 28 -12.04 1.14 -12.82
C LYS A 28 -11.31 0.45 -13.98
N ASP A 29 -11.93 0.42 -15.15
CA ASP A 29 -11.33 -0.20 -16.34
C ASP A 29 -10.07 0.55 -16.79
N ILE A 30 -10.09 1.89 -16.75
CA ILE A 30 -8.90 2.72 -17.02
C ILE A 30 -7.79 2.41 -16.00
N LEU A 31 -8.11 2.36 -14.71
CA LEU A 31 -7.12 2.11 -13.65
C LEU A 31 -6.44 0.74 -13.83
N VAL A 32 -7.22 -0.30 -14.13
CA VAL A 32 -6.70 -1.65 -14.38
C VAL A 32 -5.75 -1.67 -15.58
N GLN A 33 -6.13 -1.01 -16.68
CA GLN A 33 -5.26 -0.92 -17.88
C GLN A 33 -3.97 -0.15 -17.58
N MET A 34 -4.05 0.95 -16.82
CA MET A 34 -2.88 1.74 -16.44
C MET A 34 -1.95 0.98 -15.50
N GLU A 35 -2.47 0.16 -14.61
CA GLU A 35 -1.67 -0.69 -13.73
C GLU A 35 -0.93 -1.77 -14.53
N PHE A 36 -1.58 -2.39 -15.50
CA PHE A 36 -0.98 -3.38 -16.38
C PHE A 36 0.19 -2.82 -17.22
N LEU A 37 0.06 -1.58 -17.71
CA LEU A 37 1.08 -0.90 -18.51
C LEU A 37 2.22 -0.31 -17.65
N SER A 38 2.13 -0.39 -16.35
CA SER A 38 3.04 0.25 -15.43
C SER A 38 4.34 -0.55 -15.26
N ASP A 39 5.47 0.05 -15.60
CA ASP A 39 6.79 -0.48 -15.23
C ASP A 39 7.06 -0.20 -13.74
N THR A 40 6.69 -1.16 -12.91
CA THR A 40 6.77 -1.04 -11.45
C THR A 40 8.20 -1.02 -10.93
N LYS A 41 9.14 -1.72 -11.59
CA LYS A 41 10.54 -1.79 -11.18
C LYS A 41 11.26 -0.46 -11.37
N ASN A 42 11.15 0.14 -12.55
CA ASN A 42 11.76 1.46 -12.82
C ASN A 42 11.17 2.54 -11.89
N LYS A 43 9.88 2.48 -11.62
CA LYS A 43 9.24 3.38 -10.66
C LYS A 43 9.78 3.22 -9.25
N TYR A 44 9.96 1.99 -8.78
CA TYR A 44 10.57 1.74 -7.48
C TYR A 44 11.98 2.37 -7.41
N GLU A 45 12.81 2.18 -8.43
CA GLU A 45 14.15 2.74 -8.44
C GLU A 45 14.16 4.28 -8.39
N GLU A 46 13.26 4.93 -9.12
CA GLU A 46 13.07 6.38 -9.08
C GLU A 46 12.60 6.84 -7.70
N LEU A 47 11.60 6.19 -7.12
CA LEU A 47 11.07 6.50 -5.80
C LEU A 47 12.11 6.29 -4.70
N SER A 48 12.86 5.18 -4.73
CA SER A 48 13.92 4.91 -3.76
C SER A 48 15.02 5.98 -3.80
N LYS A 49 15.43 6.40 -4.99
CA LYS A 49 16.38 7.51 -5.16
C LYS A 49 15.81 8.82 -4.63
N PHE A 50 14.56 9.13 -4.97
CA PHE A 50 13.89 10.34 -4.53
C PHE A 50 13.81 10.41 -2.99
N PHE A 51 13.38 9.33 -2.32
CA PHE A 51 13.27 9.30 -0.86
C PHE A 51 14.63 9.31 -0.15
N LYS A 52 15.70 8.80 -0.77
CA LYS A 52 17.06 8.93 -0.23
C LYS A 52 17.56 10.37 -0.24
N ILE A 53 17.17 11.15 -1.24
CA ILE A 53 17.55 12.57 -1.37
C ILE A 53 16.65 13.46 -0.50
N HIS A 54 15.34 13.20 -0.52
CA HIS A 54 14.31 13.99 0.16
C HIS A 54 13.75 13.20 1.36
N ARG A 55 14.62 12.92 2.34
CA ARG A 55 14.18 12.22 3.56
C ARG A 55 13.14 13.06 4.29
N ASP A 56 12.01 12.45 4.56
CA ASP A 56 10.99 13.04 5.40
C ASP A 56 11.52 13.05 6.85
N LEU A 57 11.65 14.25 7.42
CA LEU A 57 12.15 14.42 8.80
C LEU A 57 11.19 13.80 9.84
N SER A 58 9.98 13.45 9.45
CA SER A 58 8.98 12.82 10.31
C SER A 58 9.07 11.30 10.37
N SER A 59 9.83 10.66 9.48
CA SER A 59 9.97 9.21 9.42
C SER A 59 11.28 8.73 10.04
N ASP A 60 11.25 7.57 10.70
CA ASP A 60 12.44 6.93 11.23
C ASP A 60 13.30 6.40 10.06
N PRO A 61 14.54 6.90 9.89
CA PRO A 61 15.42 6.49 8.80
C PRO A 61 15.75 5.00 8.81
N THR A 62 15.76 4.38 10.00
CA THR A 62 16.02 2.95 10.16
C THR A 62 14.89 2.13 9.58
N ILE A 63 13.65 2.49 9.92
CA ILE A 63 12.45 1.84 9.40
C ILE A 63 12.34 2.00 7.89
N GLU A 64 12.60 3.20 7.37
CA GLU A 64 12.62 3.42 5.92
C GLU A 64 13.65 2.54 5.20
N SER A 65 14.86 2.41 5.77
CA SER A 65 15.89 1.58 5.18
C SER A 65 15.53 0.10 5.19
N ILE A 66 14.91 -0.39 6.26
CA ILE A 66 14.40 -1.78 6.34
C ILE A 66 13.35 -2.04 5.27
N PHE A 67 12.39 -1.12 5.10
CA PHE A 67 11.34 -1.28 4.10
C PHE A 67 11.84 -1.11 2.67
N ASP A 68 12.81 -0.22 2.41
CA ASP A 68 13.48 -0.13 1.10
C ASP A 68 14.18 -1.45 0.75
N CYS A 69 14.88 -2.07 1.70
CA CYS A 69 15.49 -3.38 1.53
C CYS A 69 14.45 -4.49 1.28
N ALA A 70 13.35 -4.49 2.03
CA ALA A 70 12.27 -5.45 1.85
C ALA A 70 11.65 -5.35 0.46
N VAL A 71 11.36 -4.15 -0.01
CA VAL A 71 10.79 -3.92 -1.34
C VAL A 71 11.79 -4.26 -2.45
N LYS A 72 13.06 -3.96 -2.25
CA LYS A 72 14.11 -4.40 -3.18
C LYS A 72 14.13 -5.93 -3.31
N THR A 73 14.03 -6.64 -2.20
CA THR A 73 13.96 -8.12 -2.19
C THR A 73 12.74 -8.64 -2.97
N VAL A 74 11.59 -7.95 -2.90
CA VAL A 74 10.40 -8.29 -3.69
C VAL A 74 10.73 -8.30 -5.19
N PHE A 75 11.44 -7.28 -5.69
CA PHE A 75 11.79 -7.21 -7.11
C PHE A 75 12.89 -8.19 -7.50
N ASP A 76 13.88 -8.39 -6.62
CA ASP A 76 15.02 -9.27 -6.92
C ASP A 76 14.64 -10.76 -6.88
N MET A 77 13.71 -11.14 -5.99
CA MET A 77 13.28 -12.53 -5.77
C MET A 77 11.88 -12.84 -6.33
N ASN A 78 11.22 -11.85 -6.94
CA ASN A 78 9.85 -11.96 -7.46
C ASN A 78 8.85 -12.47 -6.39
N VAL A 79 8.89 -11.86 -5.21
CA VAL A 79 8.01 -12.21 -4.09
C VAL A 79 6.59 -11.69 -4.36
N SER A 80 5.58 -12.51 -4.10
CA SER A 80 4.18 -12.18 -4.40
C SER A 80 3.42 -11.54 -3.24
N LEU A 81 3.99 -11.56 -2.02
CA LEU A 81 3.27 -11.12 -0.83
C LEU A 81 4.25 -10.61 0.24
N ILE A 82 3.88 -9.49 0.88
CA ILE A 82 4.50 -9.02 2.12
C ILE A 82 3.46 -9.12 3.25
N ILE A 83 3.85 -9.71 4.36
CA ILE A 83 3.03 -9.74 5.58
C ILE A 83 3.67 -8.81 6.61
N LEU A 84 2.89 -7.86 7.08
CA LEU A 84 3.27 -6.91 8.13
C LEU A 84 2.30 -7.06 9.31
N SER A 85 2.81 -7.26 10.52
CA SER A 85 2.00 -7.21 11.74
C SER A 85 2.41 -6.00 12.55
N THR A 86 1.49 -5.07 12.75
CA THR A 86 1.80 -3.82 13.46
C THR A 86 0.55 -3.11 13.95
N ASP A 87 0.68 -2.47 15.10
CA ASP A 87 -0.30 -1.52 15.64
C ASP A 87 0.05 -0.07 15.29
N ASN A 88 1.12 0.16 14.53
CA ASN A 88 1.48 1.48 14.03
C ASN A 88 1.16 1.61 12.53
N PRO A 89 0.11 2.36 12.15
CA PRO A 89 -0.31 2.50 10.76
C PRO A 89 0.74 3.18 9.87
N ASN A 90 1.67 3.94 10.47
CA ASN A 90 2.74 4.59 9.72
C ASN A 90 3.71 3.59 9.08
N TYR A 91 3.88 2.40 9.66
CA TYR A 91 4.75 1.38 9.06
C TYR A 91 4.17 0.85 7.75
N ALA A 92 2.89 0.53 7.72
CA ALA A 92 2.23 0.11 6.50
C ALA A 92 2.24 1.22 5.43
N LYS A 93 2.03 2.47 5.84
CA LYS A 93 2.12 3.64 4.96
C LYS A 93 3.53 3.81 4.39
N THR A 94 4.57 3.68 5.23
CA THR A 94 5.96 3.79 4.81
C THR A 94 6.36 2.68 3.85
N LEU A 95 5.91 1.45 4.09
CA LEU A 95 6.14 0.34 3.17
C LEU A 95 5.41 0.56 1.82
N ALA A 96 4.15 0.97 1.86
CA ALA A 96 3.33 1.19 0.67
C ALA A 96 3.83 2.34 -0.22
N LYS A 97 4.53 3.35 0.35
CA LYS A 97 5.08 4.47 -0.43
C LYS A 97 6.11 4.03 -1.48
N PHE A 98 6.81 2.92 -1.25
CA PHE A 98 7.77 2.34 -2.21
C PHE A 98 7.11 1.57 -3.35
N ARG A 99 5.79 1.37 -3.28
CA ARG A 99 4.97 0.72 -4.32
C ARG A 99 5.51 -0.64 -4.78
N PRO A 100 5.65 -1.60 -3.86
CA PRO A 100 6.07 -2.95 -4.22
C PRO A 100 5.11 -3.57 -5.24
N ASN A 101 5.65 -4.40 -6.13
CA ASN A 101 4.86 -5.16 -7.12
C ASN A 101 4.25 -6.43 -6.51
N CYS A 102 3.74 -6.31 -5.30
CA CYS A 102 3.07 -7.39 -4.58
C CYS A 102 2.03 -6.85 -3.62
N SER A 103 1.14 -7.70 -3.14
CA SER A 103 0.16 -7.33 -2.12
C SER A 103 0.83 -7.20 -0.75
N ILE A 104 0.40 -6.20 0.04
CA ILE A 104 0.80 -6.03 1.44
C ILE A 104 -0.39 -6.43 2.30
N ILE A 105 -0.25 -7.52 3.06
CA ILE A 105 -1.23 -7.89 4.10
C ILE A 105 -0.76 -7.29 5.42
N CYS A 106 -1.61 -6.48 6.06
CA CYS A 106 -1.29 -5.87 7.33
C CYS A 106 -2.22 -6.36 8.44
N GLY A 107 -1.68 -7.10 9.40
CA GLY A 107 -2.40 -7.57 10.57
C GLY A 107 -2.38 -6.53 11.69
N THR A 108 -3.55 -6.23 12.26
CA THR A 108 -3.71 -5.36 13.43
C THR A 108 -4.83 -5.84 14.33
N ASN A 109 -4.76 -5.53 15.63
CA ASN A 109 -5.82 -5.82 16.60
C ASN A 109 -6.77 -4.62 16.79
N ASP A 110 -6.43 -3.42 16.29
CA ASP A 110 -7.22 -2.20 16.42
C ASP A 110 -8.10 -1.96 15.19
N LYS A 111 -9.41 -1.87 15.43
CA LYS A 111 -10.42 -1.60 14.41
C LYS A 111 -10.25 -0.21 13.74
N ASN A 112 -9.75 0.78 14.46
CA ASN A 112 -9.53 2.12 13.91
C ASN A 112 -8.35 2.09 12.94
N ILE A 113 -7.26 1.40 13.31
CA ILE A 113 -6.10 1.18 12.46
C ILE A 113 -6.52 0.38 11.21
N TYR A 114 -7.31 -0.68 11.37
CA TYR A 114 -7.87 -1.44 10.27
C TYR A 114 -8.61 -0.55 9.27
N ASN A 115 -9.51 0.32 9.76
CA ASN A 115 -10.26 1.23 8.88
C ASN A 115 -9.35 2.24 8.17
N TYR A 116 -8.33 2.75 8.86
CA TYR A 116 -7.34 3.66 8.27
C TYR A 116 -6.52 2.98 7.17
N LEU A 117 -6.06 1.76 7.41
CA LEU A 117 -5.23 1.01 6.47
C LEU A 117 -5.96 0.69 5.16
N ARG A 118 -7.29 0.59 5.18
CA ARG A 118 -8.11 0.41 3.96
C ARG A 118 -8.02 1.57 2.97
N LEU A 119 -7.59 2.74 3.42
CA LEU A 119 -7.39 3.92 2.57
C LEU A 119 -6.01 3.95 1.91
N ILE A 120 -5.09 3.05 2.33
CA ILE A 120 -3.74 3.01 1.80
C ILE A 120 -3.71 2.05 0.61
N ARG A 121 -3.29 2.56 -0.55
CA ARG A 121 -3.19 1.74 -1.75
C ARG A 121 -2.19 0.60 -1.58
N GLY A 122 -2.58 -0.59 -2.04
CA GLY A 122 -1.74 -1.80 -1.99
C GLY A 122 -1.70 -2.50 -0.65
N VAL A 123 -2.39 -1.96 0.38
CA VAL A 123 -2.49 -2.57 1.71
C VAL A 123 -3.86 -3.22 1.88
N SER A 124 -3.84 -4.49 2.26
CA SER A 124 -5.03 -5.28 2.63
C SER A 124 -4.97 -5.53 4.14
N PRO A 125 -5.72 -4.78 4.95
CA PRO A 125 -5.69 -4.96 6.40
C PRO A 125 -6.47 -6.20 6.81
N PHE A 126 -6.02 -6.82 7.90
CA PHE A 126 -6.63 -7.98 8.52
C PHE A 126 -6.74 -7.79 10.03
N LEU A 127 -7.93 -8.04 10.60
CA LEU A 127 -8.09 -8.01 12.05
C LEU A 127 -7.61 -9.33 12.63
N ILE A 128 -6.65 -9.24 13.53
CA ILE A 128 -6.10 -10.38 14.28
C ILE A 128 -6.62 -10.28 15.69
N ASP A 129 -7.35 -11.29 16.15
CA ASP A 129 -7.73 -11.41 17.55
C ASP A 129 -6.55 -12.06 18.30
N ILE A 130 -5.62 -11.24 18.76
CA ILE A 130 -4.53 -11.70 19.62
C ILE A 130 -5.10 -11.84 21.04
N LYS A 131 -5.86 -12.88 21.29
CA LYS A 131 -6.16 -13.31 22.65
C LYS A 131 -4.90 -13.93 23.22
N SER A 132 -4.20 -13.12 24.05
CA SER A 132 -3.18 -13.51 25.06
C SER A 132 -2.21 -14.65 24.71
N GLU A 133 -0.99 -14.31 24.74
CA GLU A 133 0.30 -14.96 25.11
C GLU A 133 0.51 -16.49 25.00
N ASP A 134 -0.44 -17.32 24.69
CA ASP A 134 -0.29 -18.76 24.93
C ASP A 134 -0.31 -19.69 23.71
N ASN A 135 -0.26 -19.28 22.46
CA ASN A 135 -0.23 -20.26 21.37
C ASN A 135 0.45 -19.80 20.06
N LEU A 136 1.65 -19.26 20.16
CA LEU A 136 2.55 -19.22 18.98
C LEU A 136 3.46 -20.45 18.99
N VAL A 137 2.89 -21.62 19.17
CA VAL A 137 3.56 -22.89 18.84
C VAL A 137 3.12 -23.25 17.43
N LEU A 138 3.96 -22.90 16.47
CA LEU A 138 3.89 -23.46 15.14
C LEU A 138 3.93 -24.99 15.24
N LYS A 139 2.80 -25.62 14.95
CA LYS A 139 2.77 -27.04 14.61
C LYS A 139 2.95 -27.22 13.12
#